data_7c459211f9bb1989642232eb2eb67e1d
#
_entry.id   7c459211f9bb1989642232eb2eb67e1d
#
_cell.length_a   1.000
_cell.length_b   1.000
_cell.length_c   1.000
_cell.angle_alpha   90.00
_cell.angle_beta   90.00
_cell.angle_gamma   90.00
#
_symmetry.space_group_name_H-M   'P 1'
#
loop_
_entity.id
_entity.type
_entity.pdbx_description
1 polymer ?
#
loop_
_entity_poly.entity_id
_entity_poly.type
_entity_poly.pdbx_seq_one_letter_code
_entity_poly.pdbx_strand_id
1 'polypeptide(L)'
;MRIYPLSEGNFSIDSTKLFIPFDGEIQNRPPGSIIVQVQPFVVVTEKDIILLDTGLGYFNNQGILQIHANLMAIGIDPSSVTKVFLSHLHKDHSGGISYLHPQHQERFISFPYATYYIQKSEYDLALQSKSASYIADQIQILEAFSKVHWLTQEEGVIEDLIHYKITGGHCLYHQVCWIKE
;
A
#
# COMPACT_ATOMS: atom_id res chain seq x y z
N MET A 1 -20.10 5.40 -7.34
CA MET A 1 -18.88 4.87 -6.67
C MET A 1 -19.09 3.47 -6.10
N ARG A 2 -18.10 2.57 -6.19
CA ARG A 2 -18.09 1.24 -5.54
C ARG A 2 -16.76 1.04 -4.84
N ILE A 3 -16.76 0.37 -3.67
CA ILE A 3 -15.57 0.12 -2.85
C ILE A 3 -15.46 -1.37 -2.62
N TYR A 4 -14.27 -1.93 -2.83
CA TYR A 4 -13.99 -3.34 -2.62
C TYR A 4 -12.79 -3.50 -1.68
N PRO A 5 -12.88 -4.36 -0.66
CA PRO A 5 -11.73 -4.77 0.13
C PRO A 5 -10.86 -5.74 -0.65
N LEU A 6 -9.54 -5.58 -0.56
CA LEU A 6 -8.53 -6.44 -1.21
C LEU A 6 -7.72 -7.16 -0.14
N SER A 7 -8.38 -8.07 0.60
CA SER A 7 -7.72 -8.74 1.73
C SER A 7 -6.54 -9.61 1.27
N GLU A 8 -5.38 -9.39 1.87
CA GLU A 8 -4.20 -10.24 1.73
C GLU A 8 -4.11 -11.33 2.80
N GLY A 9 -5.03 -11.31 3.78
CA GLY A 9 -5.13 -12.28 4.86
C GLY A 9 -4.81 -11.71 6.24
N ASN A 10 -4.81 -12.61 7.22
CA ASN A 10 -4.43 -12.30 8.58
C ASN A 10 -2.97 -12.69 8.82
N PHE A 11 -2.29 -11.89 9.64
CA PHE A 11 -0.88 -12.11 9.97
C PHE A 11 -0.66 -11.92 11.47
N SER A 12 0.20 -12.76 12.01
CA SER A 12 0.76 -12.62 13.35
C SER A 12 2.00 -11.73 13.28
N ILE A 13 2.10 -10.72 14.14
CA ILE A 13 3.22 -9.80 14.19
C ILE A 13 3.67 -9.64 15.64
N ASP A 14 4.96 -9.74 15.88
CA ASP A 14 5.60 -9.46 17.16
C ASP A 14 6.58 -8.27 17.08
N SER A 15 7.47 -8.15 18.06
CA SER A 15 8.48 -7.09 18.11
C SER A 15 9.48 -7.10 16.94
N THR A 16 9.63 -8.21 16.22
CA THR A 16 10.48 -8.33 15.03
C THR A 16 9.89 -7.63 13.81
N LYS A 17 8.59 -7.28 13.86
CA LYS A 17 7.83 -6.73 12.74
C LYS A 17 7.75 -7.66 11.52
N LEU A 18 7.96 -8.96 11.69
CA LEU A 18 7.72 -9.95 10.63
C LEU A 18 6.23 -10.26 10.54
N PHE A 19 5.70 -10.28 9.32
CA PHE A 19 4.33 -10.66 9.02
C PHE A 19 4.30 -12.17 8.73
N ILE A 20 3.80 -12.95 9.67
CA ILE A 20 3.69 -14.40 9.55
C ILE A 20 2.23 -14.74 9.29
N PRO A 21 1.88 -15.39 8.15
CA PRO A 21 0.49 -15.77 7.86
C PRO A 21 -0.15 -16.52 9.03
N PHE A 22 -1.39 -16.18 9.35
CA PHE A 22 -2.10 -16.72 10.50
C PHE A 22 -3.56 -17.03 10.11
N ASP A 23 -3.90 -18.32 10.14
CA ASP A 23 -5.23 -18.86 9.82
C ASP A 23 -5.95 -19.49 11.02
N GLY A 24 -5.32 -19.42 12.20
CA GLY A 24 -5.84 -19.99 13.44
C GLY A 24 -6.84 -19.08 14.18
N GLU A 25 -7.36 -19.61 15.27
CA GLU A 25 -8.20 -18.83 16.20
C GLU A 25 -7.34 -17.85 17.00
N ILE A 26 -7.84 -16.63 17.25
CA ILE A 26 -7.09 -15.53 17.89
C ILE A 26 -6.47 -15.91 19.24
N GLN A 27 -7.16 -16.77 20.01
CA GLN A 27 -6.63 -17.27 21.29
C GLN A 27 -5.39 -18.14 21.14
N ASN A 28 -5.15 -18.71 19.96
CA ASN A 28 -4.00 -19.56 19.65
C ASN A 28 -2.84 -18.79 19.02
N ARG A 29 -2.91 -17.45 19.00
CA ARG A 29 -1.82 -16.64 18.45
C ARG A 29 -0.52 -16.85 19.22
N PRO A 30 0.66 -16.73 18.56
CA PRO A 30 1.94 -16.80 19.23
C PRO A 30 2.05 -15.81 20.40
N PRO A 31 2.60 -16.22 21.56
CA PRO A 31 2.78 -15.33 22.71
C PRO A 31 3.55 -14.06 22.32
N GLY A 32 3.09 -12.89 22.79
CA GLY A 32 3.73 -11.60 22.50
C GLY A 32 3.42 -11.03 21.12
N SER A 33 2.58 -11.72 20.30
CA SER A 33 2.15 -11.20 19.00
C SER A 33 0.76 -10.55 19.07
N ILE A 34 0.49 -9.73 18.05
CA ILE A 34 -0.84 -9.28 17.70
C ILE A 34 -1.27 -9.90 16.36
N ILE A 35 -2.57 -10.03 16.13
CA ILE A 35 -3.10 -10.42 14.82
C ILE A 35 -3.58 -9.16 14.12
N VAL A 36 -3.13 -8.98 12.89
CA VAL A 36 -3.55 -7.90 11.99
C VAL A 36 -4.08 -8.48 10.69
N GLN A 37 -5.07 -7.84 10.12
CA GLN A 37 -5.52 -8.10 8.76
C GLN A 37 -4.90 -7.05 7.84
N VAL A 38 -4.20 -7.49 6.79
CA VAL A 38 -3.71 -6.60 5.74
C VAL A 38 -4.78 -6.51 4.66
N GLN A 39 -5.33 -5.31 4.49
CA GLN A 39 -6.50 -5.13 3.65
C GLN A 39 -6.49 -3.75 2.96
N PRO A 40 -5.79 -3.61 1.83
CA PRO A 40 -5.99 -2.50 0.92
C PRO A 40 -7.43 -2.42 0.41
N PHE A 41 -7.81 -1.26 -0.12
CA PHE A 41 -9.12 -1.08 -0.76
C PHE A 41 -8.95 -0.53 -2.16
N VAL A 42 -9.87 -0.89 -3.05
CA VAL A 42 -10.01 -0.23 -4.34
C VAL A 42 -11.36 0.47 -4.43
N VAL A 43 -11.33 1.71 -4.89
CA VAL A 43 -12.50 2.53 -5.15
C VAL A 43 -12.65 2.71 -6.64
N VAL A 44 -13.80 2.32 -7.16
CA VAL A 44 -14.16 2.47 -8.58
C VAL A 44 -15.18 3.57 -8.71
N THR A 45 -14.83 4.64 -9.40
CA THR A 45 -15.71 5.75 -9.80
C THR A 45 -16.08 5.62 -11.26
N GLU A 46 -16.74 6.60 -11.83
CA GLU A 46 -17.04 6.63 -13.28
C GLU A 46 -15.78 6.82 -14.13
N LYS A 47 -14.74 7.48 -13.60
CA LYS A 47 -13.53 7.87 -14.35
C LYS A 47 -12.26 7.20 -13.85
N ASP A 48 -12.23 6.80 -12.57
CA ASP A 48 -11.02 6.38 -11.90
C ASP A 48 -11.16 5.04 -11.20
N ILE A 49 -10.08 4.30 -11.18
CA ILE A 49 -9.84 3.14 -10.31
C ILE A 49 -8.72 3.53 -9.36
N ILE A 50 -9.09 3.76 -8.10
CA ILE A 50 -8.21 4.31 -7.07
C ILE A 50 -7.86 3.20 -6.09
N LEU A 51 -6.59 2.84 -6.00
CA LEU A 51 -6.09 1.91 -5.00
C LEU A 51 -5.67 2.69 -3.74
N LEU A 52 -6.20 2.27 -2.59
CA LEU A 52 -5.85 2.81 -1.28
C LEU A 52 -4.94 1.82 -0.58
N ASP A 53 -3.66 2.17 -0.46
CA ASP A 53 -2.54 1.33 -0.06
C ASP A 53 -2.28 0.14 -1.00
N THR A 54 -1.13 -0.51 -0.89
CA THR A 54 -0.68 -1.55 -1.82
C THR A 54 -0.39 -2.90 -1.16
N GLY A 55 -0.61 -3.04 0.15
CA GLY A 55 -0.38 -4.26 0.90
C GLY A 55 1.10 -4.60 1.12
N LEU A 56 1.38 -5.87 1.42
CA LEU A 56 2.71 -6.39 1.78
C LEU A 56 3.65 -6.61 0.59
N GLY A 57 3.11 -6.74 -0.62
CA GLY A 57 3.92 -6.89 -1.83
C GLY A 57 4.57 -8.27 -2.00
N TYR A 58 3.95 -9.32 -1.53
CA TYR A 58 4.42 -10.68 -1.73
C TYR A 58 3.77 -11.35 -2.96
N PHE A 59 4.43 -12.39 -3.47
CA PHE A 59 3.89 -13.24 -4.53
C PHE A 59 3.12 -14.40 -3.94
N ASN A 60 1.95 -14.69 -4.50
CA ASN A 60 1.18 -15.87 -4.13
C ASN A 60 1.81 -17.16 -4.70
N ASN A 61 1.21 -18.31 -4.40
CA ASN A 61 1.69 -19.61 -4.85
C ASN A 61 1.66 -19.81 -6.39
N GLN A 62 1.01 -18.90 -7.11
CA GLN A 62 0.97 -18.91 -8.59
C GLN A 62 2.03 -17.97 -9.19
N GLY A 63 2.86 -17.32 -8.36
CA GLY A 63 3.86 -16.35 -8.80
C GLY A 63 3.29 -15.01 -9.25
N ILE A 64 2.06 -14.68 -8.81
CA ILE A 64 1.38 -13.41 -9.09
C ILE A 64 1.48 -12.54 -7.84
N LEU A 65 1.79 -11.25 -8.01
CA LEU A 65 1.77 -10.30 -6.90
C LEU A 65 0.38 -10.30 -6.25
N GLN A 66 0.30 -10.49 -4.91
CA GLN A 66 -0.98 -10.75 -4.25
C GLN A 66 -2.01 -9.64 -4.48
N ILE A 67 -1.59 -8.38 -4.44
CA ILE A 67 -2.50 -7.26 -4.72
C ILE A 67 -3.06 -7.29 -6.17
N HIS A 68 -2.26 -7.73 -7.15
CA HIS A 68 -2.74 -7.93 -8.52
C HIS A 68 -3.75 -9.08 -8.58
N ALA A 69 -3.48 -10.20 -7.90
CA ALA A 69 -4.40 -11.33 -7.85
C ALA A 69 -5.74 -10.94 -7.23
N ASN A 70 -5.72 -10.13 -6.17
CA ASN A 70 -6.93 -9.63 -5.50
C ASN A 70 -7.76 -8.71 -6.42
N LEU A 71 -7.12 -7.83 -7.20
CA LEU A 71 -7.80 -6.99 -8.20
C LEU A 71 -8.43 -7.85 -9.29
N MET A 72 -7.68 -8.80 -9.84
CA MET A 72 -8.18 -9.70 -10.89
C MET A 72 -9.35 -10.56 -10.40
N ALA A 73 -9.36 -10.98 -9.14
CA ALA A 73 -10.44 -11.78 -8.55
C ALA A 73 -11.79 -11.02 -8.52
N ILE A 74 -11.77 -9.69 -8.51
CA ILE A 74 -12.97 -8.86 -8.61
C ILE A 74 -13.19 -8.27 -10.02
N GLY A 75 -12.48 -8.78 -11.02
CA GLY A 75 -12.63 -8.39 -12.43
C GLY A 75 -11.94 -7.08 -12.80
N ILE A 76 -10.98 -6.59 -12.02
CA ILE A 76 -10.21 -5.39 -12.31
C ILE A 76 -8.81 -5.79 -12.80
N ASP A 77 -8.45 -5.36 -14.01
CA ASP A 77 -7.08 -5.47 -14.52
C ASP A 77 -6.17 -4.51 -13.73
N PRO A 78 -5.08 -4.97 -13.13
CA PRO A 78 -4.12 -4.09 -12.44
C PRO A 78 -3.61 -2.93 -13.28
N SER A 79 -3.51 -3.11 -14.60
CA SER A 79 -3.11 -2.05 -15.54
C SER A 79 -4.14 -0.91 -15.69
N SER A 80 -5.38 -1.14 -15.27
CA SER A 80 -6.45 -0.15 -15.29
C SER A 80 -6.49 0.75 -14.05
N VAL A 81 -5.68 0.48 -13.04
CA VAL A 81 -5.56 1.37 -11.87
C VAL A 81 -5.00 2.72 -12.31
N THR A 82 -5.75 3.79 -12.04
CA THR A 82 -5.39 5.15 -12.44
C THR A 82 -4.67 5.93 -11.35
N LYS A 83 -4.98 5.64 -10.08
CA LYS A 83 -4.44 6.33 -8.92
C LYS A 83 -4.08 5.34 -7.81
N VAL A 84 -2.97 5.59 -7.14
CA VAL A 84 -2.56 4.90 -5.91
C VAL A 84 -2.39 5.96 -4.83
N PHE A 85 -3.17 5.90 -3.78
CA PHE A 85 -3.06 6.78 -2.62
C PHE A 85 -2.49 6.00 -1.44
N LEU A 86 -1.36 6.46 -0.89
CA LEU A 86 -0.71 5.83 0.26
C LEU A 86 -1.08 6.56 1.54
N SER A 87 -1.68 5.83 2.48
CA SER A 87 -1.98 6.38 3.82
C SER A 87 -0.70 6.68 4.60
N HIS A 88 0.30 5.83 4.48
CA HIS A 88 1.66 5.94 5.02
C HIS A 88 2.56 4.86 4.39
N LEU A 89 3.83 4.76 4.80
CA LEU A 89 4.80 3.89 4.15
C LEU A 89 5.31 2.71 5.01
N HIS A 90 4.56 2.28 6.01
CA HIS A 90 4.84 0.98 6.61
C HIS A 90 4.62 -0.13 5.58
N LYS A 91 5.42 -1.19 5.68
CA LYS A 91 5.52 -2.24 4.65
C LYS A 91 4.23 -3.00 4.35
N ASP A 92 3.29 -3.05 5.28
CA ASP A 92 1.97 -3.64 5.11
C ASP A 92 0.99 -2.75 4.33
N HIS A 93 1.36 -1.49 4.11
CA HIS A 93 0.64 -0.52 3.29
C HIS A 93 1.37 -0.20 1.99
N SER A 94 2.69 -0.22 2.00
CA SER A 94 3.53 0.23 0.88
C SER A 94 4.34 -0.89 0.20
N GLY A 95 4.33 -2.11 0.74
CA GLY A 95 5.13 -3.21 0.23
C GLY A 95 4.86 -3.56 -1.23
N GLY A 96 3.61 -3.42 -1.66
CA GLY A 96 3.20 -3.65 -3.03
C GLY A 96 3.41 -2.47 -4.00
N ILE A 97 4.07 -1.37 -3.61
CA ILE A 97 4.44 -0.29 -4.53
C ILE A 97 5.30 -0.82 -5.67
N SER A 98 6.23 -1.70 -5.35
CA SER A 98 7.17 -2.27 -6.31
C SER A 98 7.49 -3.71 -5.94
N TYR A 99 7.95 -4.47 -6.92
CA TYR A 99 8.39 -5.85 -6.73
C TYR A 99 9.72 -6.12 -7.42
N LEU A 100 10.49 -7.05 -6.87
CA LEU A 100 11.69 -7.57 -7.51
C LEU A 100 11.28 -8.65 -8.50
N HIS A 101 11.59 -8.46 -9.78
CA HIS A 101 11.25 -9.46 -10.80
C HIS A 101 12.07 -10.74 -10.60
N PRO A 102 11.45 -11.92 -10.48
CA PRO A 102 12.16 -13.15 -10.10
C PRO A 102 13.30 -13.55 -11.05
N GLN A 103 13.20 -13.20 -12.34
CA GLN A 103 14.15 -13.60 -13.38
C GLN A 103 15.21 -12.52 -13.66
N HIS A 104 14.87 -11.23 -13.50
CA HIS A 104 15.74 -10.13 -13.93
C HIS A 104 16.49 -9.47 -12.78
N GLN A 105 16.12 -9.77 -11.52
CA GLN A 105 16.62 -9.11 -10.32
C GLN A 105 16.54 -7.58 -10.38
N GLU A 106 15.62 -7.07 -11.20
CA GLU A 106 15.29 -5.67 -11.32
C GLU A 106 13.97 -5.39 -10.61
N ARG A 107 13.84 -4.18 -10.08
CA ARG A 107 12.65 -3.75 -9.38
C ARG A 107 11.73 -3.01 -10.35
N PHE A 108 10.46 -3.39 -10.35
CA PHE A 108 9.41 -2.81 -11.18
C PHE A 108 8.32 -2.17 -10.33
N ILE A 109 7.80 -1.05 -10.78
CA ILE A 109 6.59 -0.43 -10.22
C ILE A 109 5.39 -1.35 -10.48
N SER A 110 4.57 -1.60 -9.46
CA SER A 110 3.44 -2.53 -9.57
C SER A 110 2.27 -1.98 -10.39
N PHE A 111 2.09 -0.66 -10.40
CA PHE A 111 1.02 0.02 -11.14
C PHE A 111 1.61 1.13 -12.03
N PRO A 112 2.24 0.77 -13.17
CA PRO A 112 3.03 1.71 -13.98
C PRO A 112 2.19 2.77 -14.70
N TYR A 113 0.89 2.57 -14.81
CA TYR A 113 -0.02 3.53 -15.43
C TYR A 113 -0.69 4.48 -14.43
N ALA A 114 -0.64 4.16 -13.14
CA ALA A 114 -1.22 4.96 -12.07
C ALA A 114 -0.35 6.16 -11.68
N THR A 115 -0.99 7.23 -11.22
CA THR A 115 -0.32 8.30 -10.47
C THR A 115 -0.32 7.95 -8.99
N TYR A 116 0.84 8.00 -8.36
CA TYR A 116 1.01 7.74 -6.93
C TYR A 116 0.94 9.06 -6.15
N TYR A 117 0.12 9.11 -5.10
CA TYR A 117 -0.07 10.25 -4.21
C TYR A 117 0.48 9.91 -2.83
N ILE A 118 1.55 10.57 -2.43
CA ILE A 118 2.35 10.21 -1.25
C ILE A 118 2.78 11.48 -0.52
N GLN A 119 2.67 11.51 0.80
CA GLN A 119 3.25 12.57 1.60
C GLN A 119 4.78 12.57 1.48
N LYS A 120 5.33 13.70 1.01
CA LYS A 120 6.78 13.84 0.84
C LYS A 120 7.53 13.65 2.14
N SER A 121 7.00 14.21 3.23
CA SER A 121 7.60 14.08 4.57
C SER A 121 7.59 12.65 5.09
N GLU A 122 6.55 11.84 4.78
CA GLU A 122 6.53 10.42 5.11
C GLU A 122 7.57 9.64 4.32
N TYR A 123 7.73 9.96 3.04
CA TYR A 123 8.75 9.35 2.20
C TYR A 123 10.16 9.64 2.71
N ASP A 124 10.46 10.90 3.02
CA ASP A 124 11.77 11.31 3.55
C ASP A 124 12.07 10.64 4.90
N LEU A 125 11.05 10.52 5.76
CA LEU A 125 11.16 9.80 7.03
C LEU A 125 11.41 8.29 6.80
N ALA A 126 10.68 7.67 5.88
CA ALA A 126 10.79 6.24 5.60
C ALA A 126 12.19 5.85 5.11
N LEU A 127 12.80 6.66 4.24
CA LEU A 127 14.16 6.42 3.74
C LEU A 127 15.24 6.56 4.82
N GLN A 128 15.02 7.40 5.84
CA GLN A 128 15.97 7.63 6.93
C GLN A 128 15.74 6.69 8.12
N SER A 129 14.59 6.02 8.16
CA SER A 129 14.16 5.22 9.29
C SER A 129 14.98 3.94 9.40
N LYS A 130 15.38 3.60 10.64
CA LYS A 130 15.96 2.30 10.98
C LYS A 130 14.91 1.29 11.45
N SER A 131 13.64 1.68 11.49
CA SER A 131 12.55 0.80 11.89
C SER A 131 12.32 -0.29 10.84
N ALA A 132 12.17 -1.53 11.30
CA ALA A 132 11.79 -2.66 10.46
C ALA A 132 10.36 -2.56 9.88
N SER A 133 9.62 -1.51 10.24
CA SER A 133 8.32 -1.20 9.62
C SER A 133 8.45 -0.63 8.22
N TYR A 134 9.59 -0.03 7.86
CA TYR A 134 9.85 0.54 6.54
C TYR A 134 10.83 -0.34 5.75
N ILE A 135 10.64 -0.45 4.44
CA ILE A 135 11.57 -1.13 3.53
C ILE A 135 11.96 -0.15 2.42
N ALA A 136 13.08 0.56 2.66
CA ALA A 136 13.57 1.61 1.76
C ALA A 136 13.69 1.13 0.29
N ASP A 137 14.23 -0.07 0.07
CA ASP A 137 14.41 -0.64 -1.27
C ASP A 137 13.09 -0.76 -2.06
N GLN A 138 11.96 -0.94 -1.40
CA GLN A 138 10.65 -1.06 -2.07
C GLN A 138 10.11 0.28 -2.56
N ILE A 139 10.44 1.37 -1.87
CA ILE A 139 9.88 2.70 -2.12
C ILE A 139 10.84 3.62 -2.88
N GLN A 140 12.15 3.36 -2.85
CA GLN A 140 13.16 4.24 -3.47
C GLN A 140 12.98 4.40 -4.99
N ILE A 141 12.41 3.42 -5.66
CA ILE A 141 12.09 3.49 -7.10
C ILE A 141 11.17 4.67 -7.45
N LEU A 142 10.40 5.17 -6.48
CA LEU A 142 9.49 6.30 -6.66
C LEU A 142 10.23 7.61 -7.01
N GLU A 143 11.51 7.77 -6.64
CA GLU A 143 12.29 8.96 -6.99
C GLU A 143 12.47 9.12 -8.50
N ALA A 144 12.64 8.01 -9.20
CA ALA A 144 12.84 7.99 -10.64
C ALA A 144 11.51 7.83 -11.41
N PHE A 145 10.41 7.52 -10.72
CA PHE A 145 9.14 7.27 -11.39
C PHE A 145 8.41 8.58 -11.68
N SER A 146 8.14 8.86 -12.94
CA SER A 146 7.60 10.15 -13.40
C SER A 146 6.16 10.45 -12.98
N LYS A 147 5.43 9.42 -12.54
CA LYS A 147 4.02 9.54 -12.11
C LYS A 147 3.85 9.53 -10.60
N VAL A 148 4.74 10.20 -9.87
CA VAL A 148 4.58 10.45 -8.44
C VAL A 148 4.17 11.90 -8.23
N HIS A 149 3.07 12.11 -7.54
CA HIS A 149 2.62 13.39 -7.06
C HIS A 149 2.94 13.50 -5.57
N TRP A 150 4.01 14.21 -5.25
CA TRP A 150 4.44 14.46 -3.87
C TRP A 150 3.50 15.45 -3.20
N LEU A 151 2.75 14.99 -2.20
CA LEU A 151 1.92 15.85 -1.36
C LEU A 151 2.83 16.55 -0.34
N THR A 152 2.84 17.89 -0.36
CA THR A 152 3.69 18.70 0.50
C THR A 152 2.92 19.53 1.53
N GLN A 153 1.60 19.53 1.41
CA GLN A 153 0.72 20.21 2.36
C GLN A 153 0.14 19.21 3.37
N GLU A 154 -0.23 19.68 4.55
CA GLU A 154 -0.85 18.85 5.58
C GLU A 154 -2.25 18.40 5.19
N GLU A 155 -2.96 19.19 4.39
CA GLU A 155 -4.28 18.87 3.84
C GLU A 155 -4.44 19.47 2.44
N GLY A 156 -5.31 18.87 1.64
CA GLY A 156 -5.57 19.36 0.29
C GLY A 156 -6.59 18.51 -0.46
N VAL A 157 -6.72 18.80 -1.75
CA VAL A 157 -7.65 18.13 -2.66
C VAL A 157 -6.91 17.73 -3.93
N ILE A 158 -7.08 16.49 -4.36
CA ILE A 158 -6.54 15.92 -5.58
C ILE A 158 -7.68 15.83 -6.58
N GLU A 159 -7.56 16.56 -7.70
CA GLU A 159 -8.49 16.52 -8.85
C GLU A 159 -9.99 16.68 -8.46
N ASP A 160 -10.29 17.51 -7.45
CA ASP A 160 -11.63 17.72 -6.89
C ASP A 160 -12.32 16.45 -6.36
N LEU A 161 -11.62 15.33 -6.30
CA LEU A 161 -12.12 13.99 -6.00
C LEU A 161 -11.66 13.48 -4.64
N ILE A 162 -10.36 13.57 -4.34
CA ILE A 162 -9.76 13.00 -3.12
C ILE A 162 -9.33 14.14 -2.20
N HIS A 163 -10.01 14.32 -1.10
CA HIS A 163 -9.57 15.19 -0.02
C HIS A 163 -8.65 14.39 0.90
N TYR A 164 -7.52 14.95 1.28
CA TYR A 164 -6.58 14.29 2.19
C TYR A 164 -6.18 15.20 3.34
N LYS A 165 -5.77 14.58 4.45
CA LYS A 165 -5.25 15.29 5.64
C LYS A 165 -4.28 14.41 6.40
N ILE A 166 -3.15 14.99 6.84
CA ILE A 166 -2.26 14.35 7.82
C ILE A 166 -2.97 14.32 9.17
N THR A 167 -3.02 13.15 9.78
CA THR A 167 -3.58 12.94 11.13
C THR A 167 -2.50 12.59 12.15
N GLY A 168 -1.35 12.06 11.68
CA GLY A 168 -0.35 11.50 12.58
C GLY A 168 -0.89 10.31 13.38
N GLY A 169 -0.38 10.13 14.59
CA GLY A 169 -0.83 9.10 15.54
C GLY A 169 -0.14 7.76 15.34
N HIS A 170 -0.51 7.01 14.32
CA HIS A 170 0.09 5.72 14.00
C HIS A 170 1.56 5.84 13.57
N CYS A 171 1.84 6.75 12.64
CA CYS A 171 3.16 7.28 12.34
C CYS A 171 3.07 8.79 12.16
N LEU A 172 4.21 9.48 12.06
CA LEU A 172 4.26 10.94 12.16
C LEU A 172 3.47 11.63 11.04
N TYR A 173 3.55 11.12 9.82
CA TYR A 173 2.91 11.71 8.63
C TYR A 173 1.81 10.82 8.05
N HIS A 174 1.20 9.96 8.91
CA HIS A 174 0.01 9.21 8.52
C HIS A 174 -1.07 10.16 8.05
N GLN A 175 -1.68 9.84 6.90
CA GLN A 175 -2.78 10.63 6.33
C GLN A 175 -4.02 9.77 6.08
N VAL A 176 -5.15 10.44 6.08
CA VAL A 176 -6.45 9.87 5.71
C VAL A 176 -6.97 10.55 4.45
N CYS A 177 -7.94 9.93 3.78
CA CYS A 177 -8.60 10.57 2.66
C CYS A 177 -10.13 10.40 2.71
N TRP A 178 -10.82 11.33 2.03
CA TRP A 178 -12.25 11.27 1.73
C TRP A 178 -12.41 11.36 0.22
N ILE A 179 -13.11 10.41 -0.37
CA ILE A 179 -13.38 10.40 -1.81
C ILE A 179 -14.81 10.88 -2.00
N LYS A 180 -14.98 11.93 -2.79
CA LYS A 180 -16.28 12.52 -3.14
C LYS A 180 -16.59 12.20 -4.58
N GLU A 181 -17.80 11.75 -4.85
CA GLU A 181 -18.36 11.58 -6.18
C GLU A 181 -19.31 12.74 -6.49
#